data_854835d410805c9a5abeacf53c71244c
#
_entry.id   854835d410805c9a5abeacf53c71244c
#
_cell.length_a   1.000
_cell.length_b   1.000
_cell.length_c   1.000
_cell.angle_alpha   90.00
_cell.angle_beta   90.00
_cell.angle_gamma   90.00
#
_symmetry.space_group_name_H-M   'P 1'
#
loop_
_entity.id
_entity.type
_entity.pdbx_description
1 polymer ?
#
loop_
_entity_poly.entity_id
_entity_poly.type
_entity_poly.pdbx_seq_one_letter_code
_entity_poly.pdbx_strand_id
1 'polypeptide(L)'
;PEAIKILADRAGVKLPEVEETPEQKKKAGKRMRLLEVNKEAAKYFYYMLRDPRGEVGMRYLTGRKLTDETMHHFGLGYAGKNGEQVVQYLRKKGFTDEEIKDSGLAMFSEQRGLRSQFWNRVMFPIQDINHRVIGFGGRVMGDGEPKYLNSPETMIFDKRRNLYGLNFARTARTGNIILCEGYMDVIAMHQAGFTQAVASLGTAFTVEQANLLHRYAENILLAYDSDGAGTKAALRGCLLYTSPSPRDRT
;
A
#
# COMPACT_ATOMS: atom_id res chain seq x y z
N PRO A 1 -15.25 -15.25 3.65
CA PRO A 1 -15.97 -16.34 2.93
C PRO A 1 -15.46 -17.72 3.31
N GLU A 2 -14.14 -17.98 3.35
CA GLU A 2 -13.56 -19.30 3.70
C GLU A 2 -13.87 -19.74 5.13
N ALA A 3 -13.75 -18.85 6.11
CA ALA A 3 -14.08 -19.16 7.51
C ALA A 3 -15.55 -19.57 7.68
N ILE A 4 -16.46 -18.95 6.93
CA ILE A 4 -17.88 -19.31 6.94
C ILE A 4 -18.09 -20.70 6.35
N LYS A 5 -17.37 -21.06 5.26
CA LYS A 5 -17.41 -22.41 4.68
C LYS A 5 -16.94 -23.46 5.69
N ILE A 6 -15.80 -23.24 6.32
CA ILE A 6 -15.23 -24.14 7.33
C ILE A 6 -16.18 -24.32 8.52
N LEU A 7 -16.80 -23.23 9.00
CA LEU A 7 -17.76 -23.29 10.10
C LEU A 7 -19.06 -24.01 9.69
N ALA A 8 -19.54 -23.76 8.48
CA ALA A 8 -20.73 -24.42 7.95
C ALA A 8 -20.49 -25.93 7.76
N ASP A 9 -19.33 -26.32 7.21
CA ASP A 9 -18.95 -27.74 7.08
C ASP A 9 -18.88 -28.43 8.44
N ARG A 10 -18.31 -27.78 9.46
CA ARG A 10 -18.28 -28.30 10.82
C ARG A 10 -19.64 -28.40 11.49
N ALA A 11 -20.54 -27.47 11.16
CA ALA A 11 -21.89 -27.42 11.70
C ALA A 11 -22.88 -28.27 10.89
N GLY A 12 -22.47 -28.94 9.81
CA GLY A 12 -23.34 -29.69 8.91
C GLY A 12 -24.38 -28.84 8.17
N VAL A 13 -24.14 -27.53 8.09
CA VAL A 13 -25.02 -26.57 7.42
C VAL A 13 -24.59 -26.41 5.97
N LYS A 14 -25.44 -26.78 5.02
CA LYS A 14 -25.21 -26.48 3.61
C LYS A 14 -25.41 -24.98 3.36
N LEU A 15 -24.33 -24.28 3.06
CA LEU A 15 -24.43 -22.90 2.58
C LEU A 15 -25.10 -22.90 1.21
N PRO A 16 -25.98 -21.92 0.93
CA PRO A 16 -26.50 -21.78 -0.42
C PRO A 16 -25.32 -21.53 -1.36
N GLU A 17 -25.19 -22.36 -2.39
CA GLU A 17 -24.24 -22.11 -3.47
C GLU A 17 -24.68 -20.84 -4.19
N VAL A 18 -24.00 -19.74 -3.87
CA VAL A 18 -24.13 -18.51 -4.66
C VAL A 18 -23.38 -18.78 -5.96
N GLU A 19 -24.10 -19.17 -7.00
CA GLU A 19 -23.54 -19.29 -8.34
C GLU A 19 -23.00 -17.92 -8.74
N GLU A 20 -21.68 -17.79 -8.74
CA GLU A 20 -21.04 -16.59 -9.26
C GLU A 20 -21.35 -16.46 -10.74
N THR A 21 -21.89 -15.33 -11.14
CA THR A 21 -22.11 -15.04 -12.56
C THR A 21 -20.80 -15.10 -13.35
N PRO A 22 -20.84 -15.41 -14.66
CA PRO A 22 -19.64 -15.39 -15.49
C PRO A 22 -18.84 -14.06 -15.39
N GLU A 23 -19.55 -12.94 -15.23
CA GLU A 23 -18.93 -11.61 -15.05
C GLU A 23 -18.20 -11.50 -13.71
N GLN A 24 -18.79 -12.02 -12.63
CA GLN A 24 -18.17 -12.03 -11.31
C GLN A 24 -16.89 -12.88 -11.31
N LYS A 25 -16.93 -14.07 -11.94
CA LYS A 25 -15.75 -14.93 -12.12
C LYS A 25 -14.65 -14.23 -12.93
N LYS A 26 -15.02 -13.56 -14.04
CA LYS A 26 -14.07 -12.79 -14.87
C LYS A 26 -13.44 -11.65 -14.07
N LYS A 27 -14.23 -10.91 -13.30
CA LYS A 27 -13.76 -9.81 -12.44
C LYS A 27 -12.82 -10.31 -11.34
N ALA A 28 -13.16 -11.42 -10.69
CA ALA A 28 -12.32 -12.06 -9.68
C ALA A 28 -10.99 -12.54 -10.29
N GLY A 29 -11.03 -13.18 -11.44
CA GLY A 29 -9.83 -13.61 -12.19
C GLY A 29 -8.93 -12.42 -12.55
N LYS A 30 -9.49 -11.33 -13.09
CA LYS A 30 -8.73 -10.12 -13.39
C LYS A 30 -8.08 -9.53 -12.12
N ARG A 31 -8.83 -9.46 -11.01
CA ARG A 31 -8.31 -8.99 -9.72
C ARG A 31 -7.10 -9.79 -9.24
N MET A 32 -7.17 -11.13 -9.35
CA MET A 32 -6.07 -12.02 -8.96
C MET A 32 -4.83 -11.78 -9.83
N ARG A 33 -5.00 -11.63 -11.14
CA ARG A 33 -3.89 -11.34 -12.06
C ARG A 33 -3.20 -10.02 -11.72
N LEU A 34 -3.94 -8.95 -11.40
CA LEU A 34 -3.35 -7.67 -11.00
C LEU A 34 -2.56 -7.76 -9.69
N LEU A 35 -3.04 -8.56 -8.73
CA LEU A 35 -2.29 -8.83 -7.49
C LEU A 35 -0.99 -9.61 -7.77
N GLU A 36 -1.00 -10.55 -8.72
CA GLU A 36 0.21 -11.27 -9.15
C GLU A 36 1.21 -10.34 -9.83
N VAL A 37 0.77 -9.42 -10.71
CA VAL A 37 1.63 -8.40 -11.30
C VAL A 37 2.34 -7.59 -10.21
N ASN A 38 1.57 -7.06 -9.24
CA ASN A 38 2.13 -6.26 -8.17
C ASN A 38 3.06 -7.05 -7.27
N LYS A 39 2.76 -8.31 -6.97
CA LYS A 39 3.63 -9.21 -6.22
C LYS A 39 4.98 -9.42 -6.93
N GLU A 40 4.97 -9.69 -8.23
CA GLU A 40 6.20 -9.89 -9.01
C GLU A 40 6.98 -8.56 -9.16
N ALA A 41 6.29 -7.42 -9.34
CA ALA A 41 6.93 -6.11 -9.36
C ALA A 41 7.60 -5.78 -8.00
N ALA A 42 6.95 -6.09 -6.89
CA ALA A 42 7.52 -5.90 -5.56
C ALA A 42 8.81 -6.72 -5.37
N LYS A 43 8.83 -7.98 -5.82
CA LYS A 43 10.04 -8.82 -5.82
C LYS A 43 11.14 -8.19 -6.68
N TYR A 44 10.80 -7.72 -7.88
CA TYR A 44 11.77 -7.05 -8.76
C TYR A 44 12.41 -5.84 -8.07
N PHE A 45 11.60 -4.95 -7.48
CA PHE A 45 12.09 -3.76 -6.79
C PHE A 45 12.91 -4.11 -5.55
N TYR A 46 12.50 -5.13 -4.81
CA TYR A 46 13.21 -5.63 -3.64
C TYR A 46 14.63 -6.10 -3.98
N TYR A 47 14.77 -6.92 -5.02
CA TYR A 47 16.09 -7.40 -5.46
C TYR A 47 16.90 -6.28 -6.13
N MET A 48 16.28 -5.37 -6.87
CA MET A 48 16.94 -4.23 -7.46
C MET A 48 17.57 -3.30 -6.40
N LEU A 49 16.94 -3.13 -5.24
CA LEU A 49 17.53 -2.36 -4.13
C LEU A 49 18.84 -2.98 -3.62
N ARG A 50 18.96 -4.30 -3.68
CA ARG A 50 20.11 -5.09 -3.19
C ARG A 50 21.15 -5.39 -4.27
N ASP A 51 20.86 -5.03 -5.51
CA ASP A 51 21.78 -5.07 -6.64
C ASP A 51 22.70 -3.82 -6.61
N PRO A 52 23.95 -3.88 -7.12
CA PRO A 52 24.80 -2.69 -7.23
C PRO A 52 24.16 -1.47 -7.90
N ARG A 53 23.23 -1.70 -8.83
CA ARG A 53 22.44 -0.63 -9.48
C ARG A 53 21.47 0.08 -8.54
N GLY A 54 21.15 -0.51 -7.40
CA GLY A 54 20.28 0.04 -6.36
C GLY A 54 21.02 0.80 -5.25
N GLU A 55 22.32 0.95 -5.33
CA GLU A 55 23.17 1.58 -4.29
C GLU A 55 22.64 2.96 -3.85
N VAL A 56 22.13 3.76 -4.77
CA VAL A 56 21.59 5.08 -4.44
C VAL A 56 20.36 5.00 -3.52
N GLY A 57 19.50 4.03 -3.76
CA GLY A 57 18.33 3.76 -2.90
C GLY A 57 18.76 3.18 -1.54
N MET A 58 19.69 2.23 -1.55
CA MET A 58 20.24 1.65 -0.32
C MET A 58 20.90 2.71 0.55
N ARG A 59 21.75 3.56 -0.03
CA ARG A 59 22.41 4.67 0.67
C ARG A 59 21.40 5.65 1.28
N TYR A 60 20.29 5.92 0.59
CA TYR A 60 19.23 6.76 1.12
C TYR A 60 18.59 6.12 2.37
N LEU A 61 18.24 4.83 2.31
CA LEU A 61 17.57 4.15 3.42
C LEU A 61 18.49 3.97 4.63
N THR A 62 19.76 3.59 4.41
CA THR A 62 20.78 3.50 5.47
C THR A 62 21.11 4.87 6.07
N GLY A 63 21.15 5.92 5.25
CA GLY A 63 21.29 7.31 5.72
C GLY A 63 20.12 7.77 6.59
N ARG A 64 18.94 7.15 6.44
CA ARG A 64 17.76 7.31 7.32
C ARG A 64 17.81 6.37 8.54
N LYS A 65 18.92 5.66 8.74
CA LYS A 65 19.18 4.73 9.86
C LYS A 65 18.18 3.56 9.90
N LEU A 66 17.64 3.14 8.76
CA LEU A 66 16.83 1.94 8.70
C LEU A 66 17.73 0.70 8.73
N THR A 67 17.32 -0.27 9.55
CA THR A 67 17.98 -1.58 9.61
C THR A 67 17.57 -2.47 8.44
N ASP A 68 18.42 -3.46 8.11
CA ASP A 68 18.08 -4.46 7.07
C ASP A 68 16.82 -5.24 7.40
N GLU A 69 16.60 -5.55 8.69
CA GLU A 69 15.38 -6.20 9.17
C GLU A 69 14.14 -5.35 8.86
N THR A 70 14.19 -4.06 9.17
CA THR A 70 13.08 -3.13 8.88
C THR A 70 12.84 -3.01 7.37
N MET A 71 13.90 -2.87 6.57
CA MET A 71 13.79 -2.81 5.12
C MET A 71 13.20 -4.09 4.53
N HIS A 72 13.54 -5.25 5.10
CA HIS A 72 12.97 -6.53 4.72
C HIS A 72 11.50 -6.65 5.14
N HIS A 73 11.18 -6.30 6.37
CA HIS A 73 9.83 -6.36 6.93
C HIS A 73 8.81 -5.58 6.07
N PHE A 74 9.17 -4.37 5.63
CA PHE A 74 8.35 -3.56 4.75
C PHE A 74 8.48 -3.88 3.26
N GLY A 75 9.38 -4.78 2.89
CA GLY A 75 9.63 -5.16 1.49
C GLY A 75 10.16 -4.00 0.65
N LEU A 76 10.96 -3.09 1.24
CA LEU A 76 11.45 -1.90 0.56
C LEU A 76 12.28 -2.27 -0.66
N GLY A 77 12.10 -1.50 -1.73
CA GLY A 77 12.71 -1.74 -3.03
C GLY A 77 13.28 -0.49 -3.69
N TYR A 78 13.78 -0.67 -4.90
CA TYR A 78 14.24 0.42 -5.76
C TYR A 78 13.81 0.19 -7.21
N ALA A 79 13.22 1.20 -7.80
CA ALA A 79 12.85 1.20 -9.22
C ALA A 79 13.97 1.84 -10.04
N GLY A 80 14.98 1.13 -10.42
CA GLY A 80 16.14 1.61 -11.19
C GLY A 80 15.94 2.86 -12.05
N LYS A 81 16.97 3.34 -12.71
CA LYS A 81 16.90 4.57 -13.53
C LYS A 81 16.13 4.40 -14.84
N ASN A 82 15.85 3.17 -15.26
CA ASN A 82 15.11 2.87 -16.50
C ASN A 82 13.77 2.17 -16.19
N GLY A 83 12.66 2.88 -16.41
CA GLY A 83 11.31 2.37 -16.20
C GLY A 83 10.88 1.24 -17.16
N GLU A 84 11.65 0.93 -18.21
CA GLU A 84 11.36 -0.20 -19.11
C GLU A 84 11.73 -1.56 -18.48
N GLN A 85 12.75 -1.59 -17.65
CA GLN A 85 13.31 -2.84 -17.14
C GLN A 85 12.29 -3.68 -16.35
N VAL A 86 11.49 -3.06 -15.51
CA VAL A 86 10.44 -3.77 -14.76
C VAL A 86 9.32 -4.26 -15.68
N VAL A 87 8.97 -3.48 -16.72
CA VAL A 87 7.98 -3.90 -17.72
C VAL A 87 8.47 -5.11 -18.50
N GLN A 88 9.73 -5.09 -18.94
CA GLN A 88 10.35 -6.24 -19.63
C GLN A 88 10.44 -7.48 -18.73
N TYR A 89 10.76 -7.28 -17.45
CA TYR A 89 10.75 -8.38 -16.46
C TYR A 89 9.35 -9.00 -16.35
N LEU A 90 8.31 -8.18 -16.21
CA LEU A 90 6.94 -8.66 -16.07
C LEU A 90 6.44 -9.36 -17.36
N ARG A 91 6.79 -8.85 -18.55
CA ARG A 91 6.52 -9.54 -19.83
C ARG A 91 7.16 -10.92 -19.88
N LYS A 92 8.41 -11.05 -19.43
CA LYS A 92 9.11 -12.36 -19.33
C LYS A 92 8.44 -13.31 -18.32
N LYS A 93 7.69 -12.78 -17.34
CA LYS A 93 6.88 -13.57 -16.41
C LYS A 93 5.50 -13.95 -16.97
N GLY A 94 5.20 -13.57 -18.23
CA GLY A 94 3.95 -13.90 -18.90
C GLY A 94 2.78 -12.96 -18.59
N PHE A 95 3.06 -11.74 -18.14
CA PHE A 95 2.01 -10.71 -17.99
C PHE A 95 1.86 -9.91 -19.27
N THR A 96 0.61 -9.61 -19.62
CA THR A 96 0.29 -8.78 -20.78
C THR A 96 0.48 -7.30 -20.47
N ASP A 97 0.64 -6.49 -21.50
CA ASP A 97 0.76 -5.03 -21.37
C ASP A 97 -0.49 -4.41 -20.71
N GLU A 98 -1.68 -4.97 -21.00
CA GLU A 98 -2.92 -4.54 -20.37
C GLU A 98 -2.93 -4.83 -18.86
N GLU A 99 -2.53 -6.03 -18.45
CA GLU A 99 -2.43 -6.38 -17.03
C GLU A 99 -1.44 -5.49 -16.29
N ILE A 100 -0.27 -5.19 -16.90
CA ILE A 100 0.76 -4.32 -16.32
C ILE A 100 0.24 -2.87 -16.20
N LYS A 101 -0.47 -2.37 -17.21
CA LYS A 101 -1.09 -1.04 -17.17
C LYS A 101 -2.20 -0.99 -16.10
N ASP A 102 -3.11 -1.95 -16.11
CA ASP A 102 -4.28 -1.99 -15.22
C ASP A 102 -3.89 -2.20 -13.74
N SER A 103 -2.70 -2.74 -13.47
CA SER A 103 -2.14 -2.81 -12.12
C SER A 103 -1.72 -1.45 -11.55
N GLY A 104 -1.68 -0.40 -12.38
CA GLY A 104 -1.24 0.94 -12.00
C GLY A 104 0.28 1.09 -11.90
N LEU A 105 1.04 0.13 -12.42
CA LEU A 105 2.50 0.15 -12.38
C LEU A 105 3.11 0.93 -13.55
N ALA A 106 2.47 0.86 -14.72
CA ALA A 106 2.99 1.45 -15.96
C ALA A 106 1.92 2.25 -16.72
N MET A 107 2.38 3.17 -17.53
CA MET A 107 1.56 4.00 -18.41
C MET A 107 2.03 3.83 -19.85
N PHE A 108 1.07 3.91 -20.77
CA PHE A 108 1.37 3.90 -22.19
C PHE A 108 1.71 5.31 -22.69
N SER A 109 2.79 5.43 -23.41
CA SER A 109 3.20 6.66 -24.10
C SER A 109 3.23 6.38 -25.61
N GLU A 110 2.63 7.23 -26.40
CA GLU A 110 2.63 7.11 -27.87
C GLU A 110 4.04 7.03 -28.46
N GLN A 111 4.98 7.79 -27.87
CA GLN A 111 6.37 7.86 -28.36
C GLN A 111 7.26 6.73 -27.84
N ARG A 112 6.97 6.14 -26.68
CA ARG A 112 7.90 5.26 -25.96
C ARG A 112 7.29 3.92 -25.55
N GLY A 113 6.02 3.64 -25.93
CA GLY A 113 5.32 2.43 -25.51
C GLY A 113 5.01 2.36 -24.02
N LEU A 114 4.85 1.15 -23.50
CA LEU A 114 4.53 0.92 -22.08
C LEU A 114 5.78 1.08 -21.20
N ARG A 115 5.74 1.99 -20.24
CA ARG A 115 6.82 2.24 -19.28
C ARG A 115 6.27 2.37 -17.87
N SER A 116 7.06 1.91 -16.88
CA SER A 116 6.76 2.17 -15.49
C SER A 116 6.75 3.68 -15.22
N GLN A 117 5.79 4.14 -14.45
CA GLN A 117 5.78 5.49 -13.90
C GLN A 117 6.77 5.67 -12.75
N PHE A 118 7.28 4.54 -12.21
CA PHE A 118 8.30 4.54 -11.16
C PHE A 118 9.67 4.32 -11.79
N TRP A 119 10.52 5.30 -11.69
CA TRP A 119 11.93 5.25 -12.09
C TRP A 119 12.77 6.13 -11.17
N ASN A 120 13.98 5.71 -10.87
CA ASN A 120 14.89 6.36 -9.92
C ASN A 120 14.21 6.65 -8.57
N ARG A 121 13.46 5.68 -8.03
CA ARG A 121 12.68 5.84 -6.78
C ARG A 121 12.94 4.70 -5.81
N VAL A 122 13.07 5.03 -4.53
CA VAL A 122 12.87 4.05 -3.46
C VAL A 122 11.40 3.69 -3.43
N MET A 123 11.11 2.39 -3.38
CA MET A 123 9.76 1.84 -3.51
C MET A 123 9.24 1.32 -2.17
N PHE A 124 8.00 1.70 -1.87
CA PHE A 124 7.24 1.32 -0.71
C PHE A 124 6.04 0.48 -1.18
N PRO A 125 6.08 -0.86 -1.07
CA PRO A 125 4.91 -1.67 -1.39
C PRO A 125 3.74 -1.33 -0.46
N ILE A 126 2.59 -1.01 -1.05
CA ILE A 126 1.36 -0.78 -0.31
C ILE A 126 0.61 -2.10 -0.26
N GLN A 127 0.30 -2.57 0.94
CA GLN A 127 -0.32 -3.86 1.17
C GLN A 127 -1.74 -3.70 1.73
N ASP A 128 -2.63 -4.59 1.32
CA ASP A 128 -3.94 -4.73 1.99
C ASP A 128 -3.79 -5.46 3.33
N ILE A 129 -4.89 -5.55 4.09
CA ILE A 129 -4.92 -6.24 5.39
C ILE A 129 -4.49 -7.72 5.33
N ASN A 130 -4.44 -8.34 4.16
CA ASN A 130 -4.01 -9.72 3.94
C ASN A 130 -2.56 -9.80 3.41
N HIS A 131 -1.77 -8.75 3.55
CA HIS A 131 -0.39 -8.65 3.07
C HIS A 131 -0.23 -8.81 1.55
N ARG A 132 -1.28 -8.60 0.75
CA ARG A 132 -1.18 -8.60 -0.71
C ARG A 132 -0.80 -7.21 -1.19
N VAL A 133 0.19 -7.12 -2.09
CA VAL A 133 0.62 -5.83 -2.66
C VAL A 133 -0.44 -5.33 -3.63
N ILE A 134 -1.06 -4.21 -3.29
CA ILE A 134 -2.16 -3.59 -4.06
C ILE A 134 -1.71 -2.36 -4.85
N GLY A 135 -0.55 -1.80 -4.53
CA GLY A 135 0.02 -0.64 -5.19
C GLY A 135 1.39 -0.30 -4.62
N PHE A 136 1.91 0.84 -5.00
CA PHE A 136 3.24 1.31 -4.59
C PHE A 136 3.24 2.80 -4.31
N GLY A 137 4.02 3.20 -3.30
CA GLY A 137 4.57 4.53 -3.18
C GLY A 137 6.00 4.55 -3.69
N GLY A 138 6.46 5.67 -4.24
CA GLY A 138 7.82 5.82 -4.72
C GLY A 138 8.40 7.18 -4.38
N ARG A 139 9.52 7.24 -3.63
CA ARG A 139 10.26 8.48 -3.35
C ARG A 139 11.40 8.64 -4.34
N VAL A 140 11.41 9.75 -5.06
CA VAL A 140 12.47 10.02 -6.05
C VAL A 140 13.84 10.19 -5.38
N MET A 141 14.88 9.71 -6.05
CA MET A 141 16.26 9.96 -5.68
C MET A 141 16.81 11.14 -6.49
N GLY A 142 17.39 12.13 -5.81
CA GLY A 142 17.79 13.40 -6.40
C GLY A 142 16.63 14.41 -6.50
N ASP A 143 16.76 15.38 -7.42
CA ASP A 143 15.88 16.57 -7.54
C ASP A 143 14.64 16.36 -8.44
N GLY A 144 14.24 15.11 -8.67
CA GLY A 144 13.07 14.80 -9.50
C GLY A 144 11.74 15.14 -8.81
N GLU A 145 10.73 15.47 -9.61
CA GLU A 145 9.36 15.74 -9.15
C GLU A 145 8.38 14.67 -9.69
N PRO A 146 7.31 14.38 -8.97
CA PRO A 146 7.04 14.76 -7.57
C PRO A 146 7.93 13.98 -6.60
N LYS A 147 8.25 14.58 -5.43
CA LYS A 147 9.08 13.95 -4.38
C LYS A 147 8.53 12.56 -4.00
N TYR A 148 7.22 12.44 -3.81
CA TYR A 148 6.51 11.18 -3.64
C TYR A 148 5.48 10.98 -4.73
N LEU A 149 5.46 9.78 -5.30
CA LEU A 149 4.49 9.35 -6.30
C LEU A 149 3.81 8.07 -5.81
N ASN A 150 2.49 8.01 -5.88
CA ASN A 150 1.72 6.81 -5.57
C ASN A 150 1.11 6.21 -6.82
N SER A 151 0.88 4.89 -6.81
CA SER A 151 0.07 4.22 -7.84
C SER A 151 -1.26 4.97 -8.02
N PRO A 152 -1.79 5.04 -9.24
CA PRO A 152 -3.15 5.54 -9.49
C PRO A 152 -4.19 4.60 -8.85
N GLU A 153 -5.43 5.06 -8.79
CA GLU A 153 -6.57 4.20 -8.44
C GLU A 153 -6.71 3.05 -9.45
N THR A 154 -6.94 1.84 -8.95
CA THR A 154 -7.11 0.63 -9.78
C THR A 154 -8.23 -0.25 -9.22
N MET A 155 -8.55 -1.35 -9.90
CA MET A 155 -9.49 -2.35 -9.38
C MET A 155 -9.08 -2.93 -8.01
N ILE A 156 -7.79 -2.91 -7.69
CA ILE A 156 -7.23 -3.50 -6.46
C ILE A 156 -6.76 -2.45 -5.45
N PHE A 157 -6.67 -1.19 -5.81
CA PHE A 157 -6.13 -0.11 -4.98
C PHE A 157 -7.03 1.13 -4.98
N ASP A 158 -7.49 1.51 -3.79
CA ASP A 158 -8.23 2.74 -3.50
C ASP A 158 -7.54 3.45 -2.33
N LYS A 159 -6.93 4.61 -2.59
CA LYS A 159 -6.18 5.40 -1.60
C LYS A 159 -7.04 5.85 -0.43
N ARG A 160 -8.33 6.08 -0.67
CA ARG A 160 -9.29 6.59 0.32
C ARG A 160 -9.70 5.52 1.33
N ARG A 161 -9.49 4.23 1.01
CA ARG A 161 -9.91 3.07 1.81
C ARG A 161 -8.75 2.23 2.31
N ASN A 162 -7.52 2.68 2.07
CA ASN A 162 -6.32 1.97 2.50
C ASN A 162 -5.42 2.91 3.31
N LEU A 163 -4.64 2.32 4.20
CA LEU A 163 -3.64 2.99 5.01
C LEU A 163 -2.33 2.20 4.94
N TYR A 164 -1.22 2.89 4.81
CA TYR A 164 0.09 2.26 4.86
C TYR A 164 0.38 1.73 6.26
N GLY A 165 0.88 0.51 6.35
CA GLY A 165 1.22 -0.13 7.62
C GLY A 165 0.03 -0.79 8.35
N LEU A 166 -1.22 -0.64 7.88
CA LEU A 166 -2.39 -1.19 8.57
C LEU A 166 -2.37 -2.73 8.63
N ASN A 167 -1.80 -3.39 7.63
CA ASN A 167 -1.61 -4.85 7.63
C ASN A 167 -0.80 -5.35 8.84
N PHE A 168 0.12 -4.55 9.36
CA PHE A 168 0.88 -4.81 10.58
C PHE A 168 0.15 -4.27 11.82
N ALA A 169 -0.26 -3.00 11.78
CA ALA A 169 -0.84 -2.30 12.91
C ALA A 169 -2.08 -2.99 13.50
N ARG A 170 -2.90 -3.64 12.68
CA ARG A 170 -4.10 -4.37 13.11
C ARG A 170 -3.83 -5.50 14.10
N THR A 171 -2.61 -5.99 14.17
CA THR A 171 -2.21 -7.09 15.07
C THR A 171 -1.47 -6.60 16.32
N ALA A 172 -1.21 -5.31 16.46
CA ALA A 172 -0.43 -4.75 17.55
C ALA A 172 -1.12 -4.83 18.93
N ARG A 173 -2.45 -4.98 18.98
CA ARG A 173 -3.28 -5.15 20.19
C ARG A 173 -3.03 -4.09 21.28
N THR A 174 -2.73 -2.85 20.88
CA THR A 174 -2.39 -1.76 21.79
C THR A 174 -3.60 -0.90 22.22
N GLY A 175 -4.80 -1.16 21.69
CA GLY A 175 -6.00 -0.35 21.91
C GLY A 175 -5.97 1.03 21.26
N ASN A 176 -4.83 1.43 20.69
CA ASN A 176 -4.67 2.69 19.97
C ASN A 176 -3.92 2.48 18.65
N ILE A 177 -4.09 3.43 17.73
CA ILE A 177 -3.34 3.52 16.47
C ILE A 177 -2.65 4.87 16.43
N ILE A 178 -1.43 4.92 15.89
CA ILE A 178 -0.68 6.15 15.64
C ILE A 178 -0.80 6.48 14.15
N LEU A 179 -1.45 7.60 13.84
CA LEU A 179 -1.59 8.10 12.48
C LEU A 179 -0.47 9.10 12.19
N CYS A 180 0.45 8.72 11.30
CA CYS A 180 1.60 9.50 10.84
C CYS A 180 1.32 10.17 9.50
N GLU A 181 2.21 11.07 9.05
CA GLU A 181 2.06 11.77 7.78
C GLU A 181 2.41 10.91 6.57
N GLY A 182 3.45 10.08 6.66
CA GLY A 182 3.98 9.38 5.49
C GLY A 182 4.66 8.05 5.75
N TYR A 183 5.18 7.49 4.68
CA TYR A 183 5.81 6.17 4.66
C TYR A 183 6.98 6.05 5.64
N MET A 184 7.88 7.05 5.62
CA MET A 184 9.10 7.01 6.42
C MET A 184 8.83 7.10 7.91
N ASP A 185 7.80 7.86 8.30
CA ASP A 185 7.40 8.01 9.70
C ASP A 185 6.85 6.70 10.24
N VAL A 186 5.96 6.04 9.49
CA VAL A 186 5.45 4.71 9.83
C VAL A 186 6.60 3.71 9.99
N ILE A 187 7.53 3.67 9.03
CA ILE A 187 8.65 2.73 9.06
C ILE A 187 9.56 2.98 10.25
N ALA A 188 9.87 4.26 10.55
CA ALA A 188 10.68 4.64 11.69
C ALA A 188 9.99 4.30 13.02
N MET A 189 8.68 4.53 13.13
CA MET A 189 7.89 4.17 14.31
C MET A 189 7.89 2.65 14.53
N HIS A 190 7.67 1.85 13.47
CA HIS A 190 7.73 0.40 13.58
C HIS A 190 9.12 -0.08 14.02
N GLN A 191 10.19 0.49 13.46
CA GLN A 191 11.56 0.19 13.88
C GLN A 191 11.82 0.52 15.36
N ALA A 192 11.17 1.56 15.86
CA ALA A 192 11.24 1.96 17.27
C ALA A 192 10.29 1.13 18.19
N GLY A 193 9.58 0.14 17.64
CA GLY A 193 8.68 -0.74 18.40
C GLY A 193 7.22 -0.28 18.44
N PHE A 194 6.86 0.85 17.82
CA PHE A 194 5.49 1.33 17.72
C PHE A 194 4.79 0.72 16.50
N THR A 195 4.52 -0.59 16.55
CA THR A 195 3.99 -1.36 15.42
C THR A 195 2.53 -1.04 15.07
N GLN A 196 1.85 -0.20 15.84
CA GLN A 196 0.52 0.33 15.58
C GLN A 196 0.51 1.60 14.72
N ALA A 197 1.66 2.04 14.18
CA ALA A 197 1.74 3.22 13.34
C ALA A 197 1.22 2.94 11.92
N VAL A 198 0.45 3.90 11.37
CA VAL A 198 -0.11 3.88 10.00
C VAL A 198 -0.02 5.27 9.38
N ALA A 199 -0.15 5.38 8.06
CA ALA A 199 -0.26 6.67 7.37
C ALA A 199 -1.26 6.66 6.23
N SER A 200 -1.79 7.84 5.90
CA SER A 200 -2.54 8.09 4.67
C SER A 200 -1.65 7.96 3.43
N LEU A 201 -2.25 7.75 2.27
CA LEU A 201 -1.56 7.45 1.02
C LEU A 201 -1.50 8.65 0.07
N GLY A 202 -0.90 9.75 0.53
CA GLY A 202 -0.76 10.98 -0.27
C GLY A 202 -2.08 11.74 -0.49
N THR A 203 -3.04 11.50 0.38
CA THR A 203 -4.31 12.23 0.47
C THR A 203 -4.52 12.68 1.91
N ALA A 204 -5.35 13.71 2.13
CA ALA A 204 -5.82 13.99 3.47
C ALA A 204 -6.56 12.77 4.04
N PHE A 205 -6.50 12.60 5.36
CA PHE A 205 -7.23 11.55 6.07
C PHE A 205 -8.73 11.61 5.73
N THR A 206 -9.35 10.49 5.42
CA THR A 206 -10.73 10.41 4.92
C THR A 206 -11.67 9.79 5.93
N VAL A 207 -12.99 10.01 5.74
CA VAL A 207 -14.02 9.36 6.56
C VAL A 207 -13.96 7.85 6.43
N GLU A 208 -13.68 7.33 5.23
CA GLU A 208 -13.55 5.90 4.99
C GLU A 208 -12.36 5.30 5.75
N GLN A 209 -11.25 6.02 5.83
CA GLN A 209 -10.09 5.62 6.62
C GLN A 209 -10.38 5.70 8.12
N ALA A 210 -11.09 6.73 8.59
CA ALA A 210 -11.53 6.83 9.99
C ALA A 210 -12.43 5.62 10.37
N ASN A 211 -13.44 5.34 9.56
CA ASN A 211 -14.32 4.18 9.76
C ASN A 211 -13.56 2.84 9.69
N LEU A 212 -12.51 2.76 8.91
CA LEU A 212 -11.64 1.59 8.85
C LEU A 212 -10.87 1.42 10.16
N LEU A 213 -10.30 2.49 10.70
CA LEU A 213 -9.52 2.47 11.95
C LEU A 213 -10.37 2.16 13.17
N HIS A 214 -11.63 2.61 13.24
CA HIS A 214 -12.57 2.27 14.31
C HIS A 214 -12.80 0.76 14.51
N ARG A 215 -12.46 -0.06 13.50
CA ARG A 215 -12.55 -1.52 13.62
C ARG A 215 -11.38 -2.13 14.38
N TYR A 216 -10.30 -1.40 14.55
CA TYR A 216 -9.02 -1.91 15.09
C TYR A 216 -8.57 -1.21 16.35
N ALA A 217 -9.05 0.01 16.63
CA ALA A 217 -8.67 0.77 17.80
C ALA A 217 -9.80 1.70 18.28
N GLU A 218 -9.83 1.92 19.57
CA GLU A 218 -10.74 2.88 20.22
C GLU A 218 -10.21 4.31 20.12
N ASN A 219 -8.88 4.46 20.08
CA ASN A 219 -8.21 5.76 20.06
C ASN A 219 -7.23 5.89 18.90
N ILE A 220 -7.15 7.10 18.34
CA ILE A 220 -6.12 7.48 17.38
C ILE A 220 -5.24 8.57 17.99
N LEU A 221 -3.93 8.34 17.94
CA LEU A 221 -2.90 9.32 18.27
C LEU A 221 -2.38 9.93 16.96
N LEU A 222 -2.48 11.24 16.82
CA LEU A 222 -2.00 11.96 15.64
C LEU A 222 -0.54 12.34 15.83
N ALA A 223 0.35 11.81 15.02
CA ALA A 223 1.79 12.10 14.98
C ALA A 223 2.14 12.81 13.69
N TYR A 224 1.74 14.07 13.59
CA TYR A 224 2.00 14.95 12.45
C TYR A 224 3.06 15.98 12.78
N ASP A 225 3.71 16.53 11.75
CA ASP A 225 4.69 17.59 11.91
C ASP A 225 4.05 18.83 12.57
N SER A 226 4.81 19.55 13.37
CA SER A 226 4.33 20.74 14.10
C SER A 226 4.24 21.99 13.21
N ASP A 227 4.43 21.85 11.90
CA ASP A 227 4.25 22.94 10.95
C ASP A 227 2.77 23.30 10.73
N GLY A 228 2.51 24.41 10.02
CA GLY A 228 1.14 24.87 9.77
C GLY A 228 0.30 23.92 8.92
N ALA A 229 0.92 23.06 8.09
CA ALA A 229 0.22 22.06 7.28
C ALA A 229 -0.16 20.84 8.15
N GLY A 230 0.78 20.31 8.93
CA GLY A 230 0.56 19.20 9.85
C GLY A 230 -0.48 19.54 10.93
N THR A 231 -0.42 20.75 11.51
CA THR A 231 -1.43 21.22 12.47
C THR A 231 -2.85 21.25 11.87
N LYS A 232 -3.02 21.75 10.64
CA LYS A 232 -4.33 21.76 9.94
C LYS A 232 -4.80 20.34 9.62
N ALA A 233 -3.89 19.44 9.23
CA ALA A 233 -4.19 18.05 8.97
C ALA A 233 -4.62 17.33 10.25
N ALA A 234 -3.96 17.59 11.39
CA ALA A 234 -4.31 17.04 12.70
C ALA A 234 -5.72 17.47 13.14
N LEU A 235 -6.03 18.77 13.08
CA LEU A 235 -7.36 19.29 13.41
C LEU A 235 -8.47 18.66 12.55
N ARG A 236 -8.22 18.51 11.24
CA ARG A 236 -9.15 17.85 10.34
C ARG A 236 -9.32 16.36 10.67
N GLY A 237 -8.25 15.68 11.03
CA GLY A 237 -8.26 14.28 11.46
C GLY A 237 -9.09 14.09 12.73
N CYS A 238 -8.92 14.96 13.73
CA CYS A 238 -9.73 14.96 14.96
C CYS A 238 -11.22 15.07 14.64
N LEU A 239 -11.62 16.04 13.82
CA LEU A 239 -13.03 16.25 13.46
C LEU A 239 -13.64 15.03 12.77
N LEU A 240 -12.88 14.36 11.87
CA LEU A 240 -13.37 13.19 11.14
C LEU A 240 -13.53 11.96 12.02
N TYR A 241 -12.63 11.79 13.00
CA TYR A 241 -12.68 10.62 13.89
C TYR A 241 -13.68 10.79 15.04
N THR A 242 -13.86 12.00 15.55
CA THR A 242 -14.76 12.30 16.69
C THR A 242 -16.20 12.59 16.26
N SER A 243 -16.45 12.79 14.96
CA SER A 243 -17.83 13.00 14.46
C SER A 243 -18.63 11.70 14.63
N PRO A 244 -19.82 11.72 15.26
CA PRO A 244 -20.66 10.55 15.40
C PRO A 244 -21.00 9.98 14.04
N SER A 245 -20.88 8.64 13.91
CA SER A 245 -21.29 7.94 12.70
C SER A 245 -22.78 8.22 12.42
N PRO A 246 -23.21 8.30 11.15
CA PRO A 246 -24.64 8.35 10.83
C PRO A 246 -25.47 7.21 11.43
N ARG A 247 -24.80 6.10 11.84
CA ARG A 247 -25.44 4.96 12.51
C ARG A 247 -25.66 5.17 14.02
N ASP A 248 -25.00 6.15 14.63
CA ASP A 248 -25.12 6.44 16.07
C ASP A 248 -26.22 7.47 16.34
N ARG A 249 -27.03 7.83 15.35
CA ARG A 249 -28.17 8.78 15.41
C ARG A 249 -29.52 8.09 15.54
N THR A 250 -29.57 6.89 16.08
CA THR A 250 -30.86 6.22 16.44
C THR A 250 -30.99 6.08 17.93
#